data_d846928ba12909e0214b1d84b63ccffa
#
_entry.id   d846928ba12909e0214b1d84b63ccffa
#
_cell.length_a   1.000
_cell.length_b   1.000
_cell.length_c   1.000
_cell.angle_alpha   90.00
_cell.angle_beta   90.00
_cell.angle_gamma   90.00
#
_symmetry.space_group_name_H-M   'P 1'
#
loop_
_entity.id
_entity.type
_entity.pdbx_description
1 polymer ?
#
loop_
_entity_poly.entity_id
_entity_poly.type
_entity_poly.pdbx_seq_one_letter_code
_entity_poly.pdbx_strand_id
1 'polypeptide(L)'
;MVAIDLTKLEQQIKQLRECYTEPERFSKALHALLGFYQRYSYRPHRRAMPATFLRSYNLPQQLLPQIEIGLRKTAQAHPEETIALAQTLWQDPYFEPRALAAYLLGKLPAQYSDQLSALLRAWLAQPIDPGALDALFTKSIAPLQQANQWKSFILELLNNPEDR
;
A
#
# COMPACT_ATOMS: atom_id res chain seq x y z
N MET A 1 -11.04 7.97 -23.83
CA MET A 1 -10.55 8.26 -22.48
C MET A 1 -11.76 8.40 -21.57
N VAL A 2 -11.99 7.44 -20.71
CA VAL A 2 -13.06 7.54 -19.72
C VAL A 2 -12.55 8.42 -18.60
N ALA A 3 -13.13 9.60 -18.46
CA ALA A 3 -12.83 10.49 -17.35
C ALA A 3 -13.35 9.85 -16.04
N ILE A 4 -12.51 9.77 -15.03
CA ILE A 4 -12.91 9.34 -13.71
C ILE A 4 -13.84 10.43 -13.13
N ASP A 5 -15.03 10.04 -12.71
CA ASP A 5 -15.90 10.95 -11.97
C ASP A 5 -15.33 11.15 -10.56
N LEU A 6 -14.68 12.30 -10.36
CA LEU A 6 -14.03 12.62 -9.11
C LEU A 6 -15.01 12.72 -7.94
N THR A 7 -16.23 13.17 -8.16
CA THR A 7 -17.26 13.25 -7.13
C THR A 7 -17.64 11.86 -6.63
N LYS A 8 -17.84 10.92 -7.55
CA LYS A 8 -18.15 9.53 -7.22
C LYS A 8 -16.99 8.84 -6.52
N LEU A 9 -15.77 9.06 -7.01
CA LEU A 9 -14.56 8.53 -6.40
C LEU A 9 -14.40 9.06 -4.97
N GLU A 10 -14.63 10.33 -4.73
CA GLU A 10 -14.56 10.92 -3.40
C GLU A 10 -15.57 10.29 -2.42
N GLN A 11 -16.79 10.00 -2.87
CA GLN A 11 -17.77 9.29 -2.06
C GLN A 11 -17.31 7.85 -1.74
N GLN A 12 -16.71 7.17 -2.69
CA GLN A 12 -16.18 5.83 -2.50
C GLN A 12 -15.00 5.81 -1.53
N ILE A 13 -14.11 6.80 -1.61
CA ILE A 13 -13.00 6.98 -0.67
C ILE A 13 -13.54 7.29 0.73
N LYS A 14 -14.57 8.10 0.84
CA LYS A 14 -15.25 8.38 2.12
C LYS A 14 -15.76 7.09 2.76
N GLN A 15 -16.34 6.18 2.00
CA GLN A 15 -16.75 4.86 2.49
C GLN A 15 -15.57 4.04 3.02
N LEU A 16 -14.40 4.12 2.35
CA LEU A 16 -13.18 3.49 2.84
C LEU A 16 -12.76 4.07 4.19
N ARG A 17 -12.81 5.39 4.35
CA ARG A 17 -12.50 6.04 5.63
C ARG A 17 -13.44 5.60 6.75
N GLU A 18 -14.71 5.40 6.46
CA GLU A 18 -15.71 4.96 7.45
C GLU A 18 -15.45 3.56 7.98
N CYS A 19 -14.83 2.68 7.21
CA CYS A 19 -14.47 1.32 7.63
C CYS A 19 -12.96 1.13 7.89
N TYR A 20 -12.23 2.22 8.06
CA TYR A 20 -10.76 2.20 8.22
C TYR A 20 -10.28 1.36 9.42
N THR A 21 -11.04 1.34 10.50
CA THR A 21 -10.71 0.60 11.71
C THR A 21 -11.12 -0.88 11.67
N GLU A 22 -11.77 -1.30 10.59
CA GLU A 22 -12.23 -2.68 10.37
C GLU A 22 -11.53 -3.27 9.13
N PRO A 23 -10.34 -3.90 9.28
CA PRO A 23 -9.50 -4.27 8.13
C PRO A 23 -10.20 -5.16 7.10
N GLU A 24 -10.98 -6.14 7.53
CA GLU A 24 -11.69 -7.03 6.60
C GLU A 24 -12.79 -6.30 5.82
N ARG A 25 -13.53 -5.44 6.50
CA ARG A 25 -14.57 -4.62 5.87
C ARG A 25 -13.96 -3.62 4.89
N PHE A 26 -12.85 -3.01 5.27
CA PHE A 26 -12.08 -2.13 4.40
C PHE A 26 -11.60 -2.87 3.15
N SER A 27 -11.04 -4.06 3.32
CA SER A 27 -10.58 -4.89 2.21
C SER A 27 -11.70 -5.20 1.21
N LYS A 28 -12.89 -5.58 1.69
CA LYS A 28 -14.06 -5.82 0.82
C LYS A 28 -14.49 -4.56 0.08
N ALA A 29 -14.55 -3.43 0.77
CA ALA A 29 -14.91 -2.14 0.18
C ALA A 29 -13.88 -1.71 -0.87
N LEU A 30 -12.60 -1.91 -0.60
CA LEU A 30 -11.50 -1.62 -1.52
C LEU A 30 -11.63 -2.48 -2.79
N HIS A 31 -11.82 -3.78 -2.67
CA HIS A 31 -12.01 -4.67 -3.82
C HIS A 31 -13.24 -4.29 -4.66
N ALA A 32 -14.34 -3.90 -4.03
CA ALA A 32 -15.52 -3.41 -4.73
C ALA A 32 -15.21 -2.13 -5.53
N LEU A 33 -14.49 -1.19 -4.95
CA LEU A 33 -14.05 0.04 -5.62
C LEU A 33 -13.13 -0.27 -6.79
N LEU A 34 -12.10 -1.07 -6.58
CA LEU A 34 -11.13 -1.42 -7.62
C LEU A 34 -11.80 -2.19 -8.76
N GLY A 35 -12.68 -3.12 -8.44
CA GLY A 35 -13.46 -3.87 -9.44
C GLY A 35 -14.40 -3.00 -10.27
N PHE A 36 -14.95 -1.96 -9.68
CA PHE A 36 -15.77 -0.98 -10.38
C PHE A 36 -14.95 -0.27 -11.48
N TYR A 37 -13.78 0.20 -11.17
CA TYR A 37 -12.92 0.91 -12.12
C TYR A 37 -12.20 -0.01 -13.11
N GLN A 38 -11.99 -1.25 -12.78
CA GLN A 38 -11.48 -2.25 -13.73
C GLN A 38 -12.35 -2.37 -14.97
N ARG A 39 -13.66 -2.26 -14.83
CA ARG A 39 -14.62 -2.35 -15.94
C ARG A 39 -14.49 -1.21 -16.94
N TYR A 40 -13.91 -0.09 -16.54
CA TYR A 40 -13.73 1.09 -17.38
C TYR A 40 -12.36 1.18 -18.03
N SER A 41 -11.42 0.35 -17.62
CA SER A 41 -10.04 0.38 -18.14
C SER A 41 -9.83 -0.55 -19.33
N TYR A 42 -10.86 -0.74 -20.16
CA TYR A 42 -10.81 -1.66 -21.28
C TYR A 42 -9.97 -1.11 -22.45
N ARG A 43 -8.65 -1.03 -22.26
CA ARG A 43 -7.67 -0.96 -23.36
C ARG A 43 -6.41 -1.72 -22.94
N PRO A 44 -5.97 -2.67 -23.80
CA PRO A 44 -4.68 -3.31 -23.59
C PRO A 44 -3.56 -2.31 -23.92
N HIS A 45 -3.35 -1.34 -23.06
CA HIS A 45 -2.13 -0.56 -23.13
C HIS A 45 -1.02 -1.40 -22.53
N ARG A 46 -0.12 -1.86 -23.39
CA ARG A 46 1.17 -2.39 -23.01
C ARG A 46 2.01 -1.27 -22.39
N ARG A 47 1.64 -0.80 -21.24
CA ARG A 47 2.60 -0.07 -20.41
C ARG A 47 3.46 -1.11 -19.70
N ALA A 48 4.76 -0.78 -19.54
CA ALA A 48 5.64 -1.54 -18.71
C ALA A 48 4.98 -1.66 -17.32
N MET A 49 4.27 -2.76 -17.09
CA MET A 49 3.78 -3.10 -15.76
C MET A 49 4.99 -3.29 -14.86
N PRO A 50 4.97 -2.81 -13.61
CA PRO A 50 5.98 -3.25 -12.67
C PRO A 50 6.01 -4.78 -12.72
N ALA A 51 7.21 -5.36 -12.68
CA ALA A 51 7.38 -6.81 -12.74
C ALA A 51 6.73 -7.44 -11.51
N THR A 52 5.45 -7.77 -11.61
CA THR A 52 4.66 -8.39 -10.55
C THR A 52 4.05 -9.70 -11.04
N PHE A 53 4.08 -10.72 -10.18
CA PHE A 53 3.37 -11.99 -10.40
C PHE A 53 2.01 -12.00 -9.71
N LEU A 54 1.68 -10.96 -8.98
CA LEU A 54 0.38 -10.82 -8.32
C LEU A 54 -0.70 -10.48 -9.35
N ARG A 55 -1.93 -10.83 -9.01
CA ARG A 55 -3.09 -10.36 -9.77
C ARG A 55 -3.17 -8.84 -9.68
N SER A 56 -3.60 -8.21 -10.76
CA SER A 56 -3.78 -6.76 -10.83
C SER A 56 -5.13 -6.43 -11.43
N TYR A 57 -5.74 -5.36 -10.94
CA TYR A 57 -6.96 -4.81 -11.51
C TYR A 57 -6.73 -4.03 -12.81
N ASN A 58 -5.47 -3.74 -13.15
CA ASN A 58 -5.12 -2.93 -14.34
C ASN A 58 -5.89 -1.61 -14.37
N LEU A 59 -5.81 -0.87 -13.30
CA LEU A 59 -6.57 0.37 -13.09
C LEU A 59 -6.06 1.51 -13.98
N PRO A 60 -6.91 2.53 -14.23
CA PRO A 60 -6.43 3.81 -14.75
C PRO A 60 -5.28 4.33 -13.88
N GLN A 61 -4.25 4.89 -14.52
CA GLN A 61 -2.99 5.28 -13.87
C GLN A 61 -3.17 6.21 -12.68
N GLN A 62 -4.19 7.05 -12.69
CA GLN A 62 -4.42 8.07 -11.66
C GLN A 62 -5.28 7.60 -10.49
N LEU A 63 -5.88 6.41 -10.58
CA LEU A 63 -6.85 5.98 -9.58
C LEU A 63 -6.22 5.66 -8.23
N LEU A 64 -5.19 4.80 -8.22
CA LEU A 64 -4.52 4.42 -6.97
C LEU A 64 -3.92 5.64 -6.24
N PRO A 65 -3.22 6.56 -6.92
CA PRO A 65 -2.77 7.79 -6.28
C PRO A 65 -3.89 8.64 -5.67
N GLN A 66 -5.06 8.69 -6.27
CA GLN A 66 -6.21 9.43 -5.71
C GLN A 66 -6.74 8.77 -4.42
N ILE A 67 -6.81 7.45 -4.40
CA ILE A 67 -7.17 6.70 -3.19
C ILE A 67 -6.13 6.94 -2.08
N GLU A 68 -4.86 6.86 -2.41
CA GLU A 68 -3.74 7.10 -1.50
C GLU A 68 -3.85 8.50 -0.86
N ILE A 69 -4.01 9.53 -1.67
CA ILE A 69 -4.15 10.91 -1.19
C ILE A 69 -5.39 11.07 -0.31
N GLY A 70 -6.49 10.44 -0.68
CA GLY A 70 -7.74 10.50 0.09
C GLY A 70 -7.66 9.85 1.47
N LEU A 71 -6.75 8.91 1.67
CA LEU A 71 -6.53 8.20 2.94
C LEU A 71 -5.37 8.76 3.78
N ARG A 72 -4.58 9.65 3.23
CA ARG A 72 -3.37 10.18 3.87
C ARG A 72 -3.61 10.72 5.28
N LYS A 73 -4.59 11.60 5.45
CA LYS A 73 -4.88 12.21 6.75
C LYS A 73 -5.38 11.19 7.76
N THR A 74 -6.19 10.24 7.31
CA THR A 74 -6.69 9.17 8.16
C THR A 74 -5.55 8.27 8.65
N ALA A 75 -4.60 7.94 7.77
CA ALA A 75 -3.42 7.16 8.15
C ALA A 75 -2.56 7.88 9.18
N GLN A 76 -2.36 9.18 9.03
CA GLN A 76 -1.59 9.99 9.99
C GLN A 76 -2.29 10.12 11.35
N ALA A 77 -3.61 10.20 11.35
CA ALA A 77 -4.41 10.37 12.57
C ALA A 77 -4.61 9.07 13.35
N HIS A 78 -4.53 7.91 12.68
CA HIS A 78 -4.82 6.60 13.26
C HIS A 78 -3.67 5.61 13.00
N PRO A 79 -2.49 5.81 13.60
CA PRO A 79 -1.31 5.00 13.28
C PRO A 79 -1.42 3.53 13.66
N GLU A 80 -2.03 3.20 14.79
CA GLU A 80 -2.18 1.81 15.21
C GLU A 80 -3.14 1.04 14.31
N GLU A 81 -4.26 1.66 13.96
CA GLU A 81 -5.22 1.11 13.01
C GLU A 81 -4.62 0.97 11.61
N THR A 82 -3.74 1.90 11.24
CA THR A 82 -2.99 1.84 9.97
C THR A 82 -2.10 0.62 9.91
N ILE A 83 -1.38 0.29 10.97
CA ILE A 83 -0.52 -0.89 11.04
C ILE A 83 -1.38 -2.17 10.90
N ALA A 84 -2.48 -2.26 11.63
CA ALA A 84 -3.39 -3.41 11.55
C ALA A 84 -3.98 -3.56 10.14
N LEU A 85 -4.42 -2.47 9.53
CA LEU A 85 -4.94 -2.45 8.17
C LEU A 85 -3.89 -2.87 7.15
N ALA A 86 -2.67 -2.33 7.26
CA ALA A 86 -1.58 -2.68 6.36
C ALA A 86 -1.22 -4.16 6.42
N GLN A 87 -1.23 -4.77 7.59
CA GLN A 87 -0.99 -6.20 7.75
C GLN A 87 -2.03 -7.03 7.00
N THR A 88 -3.30 -6.66 7.05
CA THR A 88 -4.37 -7.33 6.31
C THR A 88 -4.20 -7.14 4.81
N LEU A 89 -3.96 -5.93 4.35
CA LEU A 89 -3.81 -5.62 2.93
C LEU A 89 -2.55 -6.25 2.32
N TRP A 90 -1.49 -6.41 3.11
CA TRP A 90 -0.24 -7.05 2.64
C TRP A 90 -0.43 -8.54 2.31
N GLN A 91 -1.40 -9.21 2.92
CA GLN A 91 -1.72 -10.61 2.64
C GLN A 91 -2.63 -10.79 1.41
N ASP A 92 -3.07 -9.71 0.80
CA ASP A 92 -3.99 -9.75 -0.33
C ASP A 92 -3.32 -10.37 -1.57
N PRO A 93 -4.04 -11.20 -2.35
CA PRO A 93 -3.50 -11.77 -3.59
C PRO A 93 -3.34 -10.75 -4.73
N TYR A 94 -3.87 -9.54 -4.59
CA TYR A 94 -3.76 -8.49 -5.60
C TYR A 94 -2.67 -7.48 -5.27
N PHE A 95 -2.07 -6.92 -6.31
CA PHE A 95 -0.98 -5.93 -6.20
C PHE A 95 -1.42 -4.62 -5.55
N GLU A 96 -2.56 -4.07 -5.96
CA GLU A 96 -3.01 -2.74 -5.55
C GLU A 96 -3.24 -2.62 -4.03
N PRO A 97 -3.88 -3.58 -3.36
CA PRO A 97 -3.97 -3.56 -1.89
C PRO A 97 -2.60 -3.58 -1.20
N ARG A 98 -1.64 -4.34 -1.71
CA ARG A 98 -0.28 -4.37 -1.15
C ARG A 98 0.45 -3.04 -1.35
N ALA A 99 0.31 -2.42 -2.52
CA ALA A 99 0.86 -1.09 -2.78
C ALA A 99 0.23 -0.03 -1.85
N LEU A 100 -1.07 -0.13 -1.61
CA LEU A 100 -1.76 0.74 -0.65
C LEU A 100 -1.24 0.53 0.77
N ALA A 101 -1.02 -0.71 1.19
CA ALA A 101 -0.42 -1.02 2.51
C ALA A 101 0.92 -0.31 2.68
N ALA A 102 1.80 -0.41 1.69
CA ALA A 102 3.10 0.27 1.70
C ALA A 102 2.95 1.79 1.82
N TYR A 103 2.02 2.37 1.06
CA TYR A 103 1.74 3.81 1.13
C TYR A 103 1.27 4.25 2.51
N LEU A 104 0.32 3.54 3.09
CA LEU A 104 -0.24 3.87 4.40
C LEU A 104 0.84 3.80 5.50
N LEU A 105 1.69 2.78 5.46
CA LEU A 105 2.82 2.67 6.38
C LEU A 105 3.79 3.85 6.26
N GLY A 106 3.99 4.38 5.07
CA GLY A 106 4.81 5.56 4.82
C GLY A 106 4.26 6.85 5.42
N LYS A 107 3.00 6.85 5.86
CA LYS A 107 2.35 8.00 6.50
C LYS A 107 2.36 7.93 8.03
N LEU A 108 2.92 6.89 8.62
CA LEU A 108 3.07 6.78 10.06
C LEU A 108 3.97 7.89 10.61
N PRO A 109 3.66 8.44 11.81
CA PRO A 109 4.57 9.33 12.50
C PRO A 109 5.91 8.66 12.80
N ALA A 110 6.99 9.44 12.86
CA ALA A 110 8.35 8.93 13.10
C ALA A 110 8.48 8.15 14.42
N GLN A 111 7.65 8.44 15.41
CA GLN A 111 7.61 7.70 16.68
C GLN A 111 7.22 6.23 16.54
N TYR A 112 6.61 5.84 15.41
CA TYR A 112 6.26 4.46 15.08
C TYR A 112 7.33 3.74 14.26
N SER A 113 8.48 4.35 14.05
CA SER A 113 9.57 3.82 13.22
C SER A 113 10.08 2.45 13.70
N ASP A 114 10.14 2.21 15.01
CA ASP A 114 10.55 0.91 15.54
C ASP A 114 9.56 -0.20 15.20
N GLN A 115 8.26 0.07 15.34
CA GLN A 115 7.20 -0.87 14.97
C GLN A 115 7.21 -1.13 13.46
N LEU A 116 7.38 -0.07 12.64
CA LEU A 116 7.49 -0.20 11.19
C LEU A 116 8.71 -1.03 10.81
N SER A 117 9.87 -0.77 11.40
CA SER A 117 11.09 -1.53 11.15
C SER A 117 10.91 -3.02 11.45
N ALA A 118 10.32 -3.36 12.60
CA ALA A 118 10.01 -4.74 12.96
C ALA A 118 9.06 -5.41 11.96
N LEU A 119 8.03 -4.69 11.53
CA LEU A 119 7.06 -5.20 10.56
C LEU A 119 7.72 -5.45 9.19
N LEU A 120 8.53 -4.51 8.72
CA LEU A 120 9.24 -4.66 7.43
C LEU A 120 10.23 -5.83 7.47
N ARG A 121 10.95 -6.03 8.59
CA ARG A 121 11.82 -7.19 8.75
C ARG A 121 11.04 -8.50 8.66
N ALA A 122 9.89 -8.58 9.33
CA ALA A 122 9.04 -9.77 9.27
C ALA A 122 8.55 -10.07 7.84
N TRP A 123 8.17 -9.02 7.10
CA TRP A 123 7.74 -9.17 5.72
C TRP A 123 8.88 -9.55 4.77
N LEU A 124 10.06 -8.96 4.96
CA LEU A 124 11.25 -9.24 4.13
C LEU A 124 11.85 -10.62 4.40
N ALA A 125 11.54 -11.24 5.54
CA ALA A 125 11.94 -12.62 5.83
C ALA A 125 11.13 -13.66 5.04
N GLN A 126 10.03 -13.26 4.39
CA GLN A 126 9.21 -14.11 3.54
C GLN A 126 9.52 -13.83 2.06
N PRO A 127 9.28 -14.80 1.16
CA PRO A 127 9.33 -14.52 -0.27
C PRO A 127 8.37 -13.40 -0.65
N ILE A 128 8.86 -12.38 -1.36
CA ILE A 128 8.08 -11.21 -1.73
C ILE A 128 8.05 -11.07 -3.25
N ASP A 129 6.86 -10.75 -3.78
CA ASP A 129 6.69 -10.36 -5.17
C ASP A 129 7.56 -9.13 -5.52
N PRO A 130 8.28 -9.12 -6.65
CA PRO A 130 9.16 -8.00 -7.01
C PRO A 130 8.45 -6.65 -7.09
N GLY A 131 7.22 -6.60 -7.61
CA GLY A 131 6.46 -5.36 -7.68
C GLY A 131 6.03 -4.86 -6.31
N ALA A 132 5.63 -5.77 -5.41
CA ALA A 132 5.30 -5.43 -4.04
C ALA A 132 6.53 -4.97 -3.24
N LEU A 133 7.69 -5.59 -3.48
CA LEU A 133 8.96 -5.17 -2.88
C LEU A 133 9.34 -3.75 -3.30
N ASP A 134 9.23 -3.44 -4.59
CA ASP A 134 9.47 -2.11 -5.11
C ASP A 134 8.55 -1.06 -4.46
N ALA A 135 7.25 -1.36 -4.37
CA ALA A 135 6.30 -0.49 -3.71
C ALA A 135 6.65 -0.28 -2.23
N LEU A 136 7.11 -1.33 -1.54
CA LEU A 136 7.52 -1.25 -0.15
C LEU A 136 8.69 -0.28 0.04
N PHE A 137 9.75 -0.41 -0.74
CA PHE A 137 10.92 0.45 -0.64
C PHE A 137 10.68 1.88 -1.12
N THR A 138 9.76 2.10 -2.05
CA THR A 138 9.48 3.45 -2.56
C THR A 138 8.47 4.22 -1.70
N LYS A 139 7.55 3.53 -1.03
CA LYS A 139 6.40 4.18 -0.37
C LYS A 139 6.45 4.15 1.15
N SER A 140 7.06 3.14 1.79
CA SER A 140 6.92 2.90 3.23
C SER A 140 8.06 3.43 4.09
N ILE A 141 9.15 3.89 3.52
CA ILE A 141 10.40 4.16 4.27
C ILE A 141 10.47 5.54 4.94
N ALA A 142 9.56 6.46 4.64
CA ALA A 142 9.64 7.84 5.13
C ALA A 142 9.75 7.95 6.66
N PRO A 143 9.00 7.19 7.49
CA PRO A 143 9.15 7.25 8.94
C PRO A 143 10.55 6.83 9.42
N LEU A 144 11.16 5.83 8.76
CA LEU A 144 12.53 5.40 9.07
C LEU A 144 13.57 6.48 8.73
N GLN A 145 13.38 7.18 7.62
CA GLN A 145 14.23 8.29 7.22
C GLN A 145 14.11 9.46 8.20
N GLN A 146 12.91 9.80 8.60
CA GLN A 146 12.66 10.88 9.58
C GLN A 146 13.25 10.59 10.95
N ALA A 147 13.27 9.32 11.35
CA ALA A 147 13.85 8.88 12.63
C ALA A 147 15.36 8.58 12.55
N ASN A 148 16.02 8.81 11.42
CA ASN A 148 17.42 8.47 11.16
C ASN A 148 17.77 6.98 11.35
N GLN A 149 16.79 6.10 11.15
CA GLN A 149 16.95 4.65 11.31
C GLN A 149 17.18 3.91 9.98
N TRP A 150 17.05 4.62 8.86
CA TRP A 150 17.11 4.00 7.53
C TRP A 150 18.46 3.32 7.25
N LYS A 151 19.58 3.99 7.55
CA LYS A 151 20.92 3.41 7.34
C LYS A 151 21.15 2.14 8.15
N SER A 152 20.80 2.18 9.43
CA SER A 152 20.92 1.01 10.32
C SER A 152 20.06 -0.16 9.82
N PHE A 153 18.84 0.13 9.40
CA PHE A 153 17.91 -0.86 8.84
C PHE A 153 18.49 -1.56 7.60
N ILE A 154 19.01 -0.79 6.64
CA ILE A 154 19.62 -1.33 5.43
C ILE A 154 20.87 -2.15 5.75
N LEU A 155 21.73 -1.68 6.66
CA LEU A 155 22.94 -2.41 7.05
C LEU A 155 22.60 -3.75 7.71
N GLU A 156 21.57 -3.79 8.55
CA GLU A 156 21.09 -5.04 9.15
C GLU A 156 20.62 -6.03 8.08
N LEU A 157 19.84 -5.57 7.08
CA LEU A 157 19.38 -6.41 5.99
C LEU A 157 20.53 -6.98 5.17
N LEU A 158 21.56 -6.17 4.89
CA LEU A 158 22.73 -6.60 4.11
C LEU A 158 23.64 -7.57 4.89
N ASN A 159 23.66 -7.48 6.20
CA ASN A 159 24.51 -8.30 7.06
C ASN A 159 23.81 -9.58 7.55
N ASN A 160 22.54 -9.79 7.20
CA ASN A 160 21.82 -10.97 7.62
C ASN A 160 22.19 -12.18 6.73
N PRO A 161 22.85 -13.22 7.27
CA PRO A 161 23.34 -14.32 6.47
C PRO A 161 22.22 -15.28 5.96
N GLU A 162 20.99 -15.11 6.41
CA GLU A 162 19.87 -15.97 6.02
C GLU A 162 19.26 -15.59 4.66
N ASP A 163 19.64 -14.44 4.10
CA ASP A 163 19.13 -13.94 2.81
C ASP A 163 20.06 -14.25 1.62
N ARG A 164 20.92 -15.26 1.73
CA ARG A 164 21.83 -15.66 0.64
C ARG A 164 21.46 -16.98 0.00
#